data_b48106c12fe2ab02a4e4c599df7a2f17
#
_entry.id   b48106c12fe2ab02a4e4c599df7a2f17
#
_cell.length_a   1.000
_cell.length_b   1.000
_cell.length_c   1.000
_cell.angle_alpha   90.00
_cell.angle_beta   90.00
_cell.angle_gamma   90.00
#
_symmetry.space_group_name_H-M   'P 1'
#
loop_
_entity.id
_entity.type
_entity.pdbx_description
1 polymer ?
#
loop_
_entity_poly.entity_id
_entity_poly.type
_entity_poly.pdbx_seq_one_letter_code
_entity_poly.pdbx_strand_id
1 'polypeptide(L)'
;LRQEIAKKENAKGLSIDADDILITNGVSEGLDMVISSIVEEGDEVLLPGPYYPPYASYVRLHGGVPVEFAVDLNNSTPNIDDIKSKITPKTVAICVISTNNPTGVVFNEKALKELVDLANQHNLYIICDEIYDQIVFDDKFVGIGKVAGDSPVIVLNGFSKVHLMSGWRI
;
A
#
# COMPACT_ATOMS: atom_id res chain seq x y z
N LEU A 1 16.28 3.04 -15.87
CA LEU A 1 15.77 2.75 -14.51
C LEU A 1 14.30 2.36 -14.56
N ARG A 2 13.37 3.26 -15.02
CA ARG A 2 11.92 2.99 -15.06
C ARG A 2 11.56 1.69 -15.81
N GLN A 3 12.19 1.41 -16.94
CA GLN A 3 11.99 0.16 -17.71
C GLN A 3 12.32 -1.09 -16.89
N GLU A 4 13.43 -1.08 -16.15
CA GLU A 4 13.82 -2.22 -15.30
C GLU A 4 12.91 -2.36 -14.07
N ILE A 5 12.41 -1.25 -13.54
CA ILE A 5 11.40 -1.29 -12.48
C ILE A 5 10.11 -1.90 -13.03
N ALA A 6 9.61 -1.44 -14.18
CA ALA A 6 8.41 -2.00 -14.80
C ALA A 6 8.54 -3.51 -15.01
N LYS A 7 9.67 -3.98 -15.54
CA LYS A 7 9.95 -5.40 -15.71
C LYS A 7 9.90 -6.18 -14.39
N LYS A 8 10.46 -5.62 -13.31
CA LYS A 8 10.45 -6.24 -11.97
C LYS A 8 9.03 -6.31 -11.41
N GLU A 9 8.28 -5.22 -11.50
CA GLU A 9 6.91 -5.16 -10.99
C GLU A 9 5.94 -6.03 -11.81
N ASN A 10 6.13 -6.12 -13.12
CA ASN A 10 5.37 -7.04 -13.98
C ASN A 10 5.65 -8.51 -13.64
N ALA A 11 6.86 -8.85 -13.20
CA ALA A 11 7.15 -10.19 -12.70
C ALA A 11 6.41 -10.52 -11.38
N LYS A 12 5.92 -9.51 -10.66
CA LYS A 12 5.06 -9.64 -9.47
C LYS A 12 3.56 -9.62 -9.80
N GLY A 13 3.20 -9.46 -11.07
CA GLY A 13 1.83 -9.56 -11.56
C GLY A 13 1.16 -8.25 -12.00
N LEU A 14 1.86 -7.11 -11.93
CA LEU A 14 1.37 -5.88 -12.54
C LEU A 14 1.46 -5.95 -14.08
N SER A 15 0.74 -5.05 -14.75
CA SER A 15 0.81 -4.86 -16.21
C SER A 15 1.02 -3.37 -16.47
N ILE A 16 2.28 -2.93 -16.37
CA ILE A 16 2.69 -1.52 -16.46
C ILE A 16 3.87 -1.35 -17.39
N ASP A 17 4.07 -0.15 -17.90
CA ASP A 17 5.26 0.23 -18.64
C ASP A 17 6.08 1.32 -17.92
N ALA A 18 7.10 1.84 -18.59
CA ALA A 18 8.00 2.83 -17.98
C ALA A 18 7.31 4.19 -17.72
N ASP A 19 6.24 4.49 -18.43
CA ASP A 19 5.53 5.76 -18.29
C ASP A 19 4.51 5.73 -17.12
N ASP A 20 4.15 4.53 -16.65
CA ASP A 20 3.38 4.33 -15.43
C ASP A 20 4.23 4.48 -14.15
N ILE A 21 5.54 4.73 -14.26
CA ILE A 21 6.45 4.79 -13.13
C ILE A 21 6.94 6.22 -12.89
N LEU A 22 6.70 6.71 -11.70
CA LEU A 22 7.26 7.95 -11.18
C LEU A 22 8.43 7.65 -10.23
N ILE A 23 9.57 8.30 -10.44
CA ILE A 23 10.72 8.23 -9.53
C ILE A 23 10.66 9.39 -8.58
N THR A 24 10.72 9.11 -7.28
CA THR A 24 10.61 10.10 -6.19
C THR A 24 11.82 10.03 -5.26
N ASN A 25 12.00 11.03 -4.37
CA ASN A 25 13.03 11.03 -3.33
C ASN A 25 12.69 10.04 -2.20
N GLY A 26 12.66 8.75 -2.56
CA GLY A 26 12.23 7.64 -1.70
C GLY A 26 10.70 7.57 -1.57
N VAL A 27 10.23 6.48 -0.96
CA VAL A 27 8.80 6.21 -0.74
C VAL A 27 8.07 7.33 0.01
N SER A 28 8.76 8.08 0.86
CA SER A 28 8.12 9.16 1.63
C SER A 28 7.57 10.28 0.74
N GLU A 29 8.33 10.72 -0.27
CA GLU A 29 7.82 11.70 -1.25
C GLU A 29 6.72 11.06 -2.12
N GLY A 30 6.90 9.79 -2.54
CA GLY A 30 5.86 9.08 -3.28
C GLY A 30 4.54 9.00 -2.52
N LEU A 31 4.59 8.69 -1.23
CA LEU A 31 3.41 8.65 -0.36
C LEU A 31 2.74 10.02 -0.23
N ASP A 32 3.53 11.07 0.00
CA ASP A 32 3.02 12.45 0.07
C ASP A 32 2.32 12.86 -1.24
N MET A 33 2.94 12.58 -2.39
CA MET A 33 2.37 12.88 -3.70
C MET A 33 1.06 12.11 -3.94
N VAL A 34 1.00 10.83 -3.59
CA VAL A 34 -0.21 10.01 -3.73
C VAL A 34 -1.32 10.55 -2.86
N ILE A 35 -1.07 10.77 -1.57
CA ILE A 35 -2.08 11.29 -0.65
C ILE A 35 -2.58 12.66 -1.09
N SER A 36 -1.69 13.59 -1.45
CA SER A 36 -2.07 14.92 -1.93
C SER A 36 -2.90 14.91 -3.22
N SER A 37 -2.80 13.84 -4.00
CA SER A 37 -3.51 13.72 -5.28
C SER A 37 -4.92 13.15 -5.16
N ILE A 38 -5.22 12.41 -4.08
CA ILE A 38 -6.47 11.67 -3.93
C ILE A 38 -7.29 12.07 -2.70
N VAL A 39 -6.69 12.80 -1.74
CA VAL A 39 -7.35 13.18 -0.48
C VAL A 39 -7.75 14.64 -0.51
N GLU A 40 -9.02 14.91 -0.25
CA GLU A 40 -9.59 16.23 0.00
C GLU A 40 -9.93 16.41 1.49
N GLU A 41 -10.31 17.62 1.88
CA GLU A 41 -10.68 17.95 3.28
C GLU A 41 -11.83 17.07 3.79
N GLY A 42 -11.54 16.29 4.82
CA GLY A 42 -12.47 15.39 5.47
C GLY A 42 -12.61 14.00 4.86
N ASP A 43 -11.87 13.69 3.79
CA ASP A 43 -11.80 12.34 3.24
C ASP A 43 -11.12 11.37 4.20
N GLU A 44 -11.56 10.12 4.18
CA GLU A 44 -11.07 9.07 5.04
C GLU A 44 -10.15 8.12 4.29
N VAL A 45 -9.00 7.79 4.92
CA VAL A 45 -8.05 6.78 4.43
C VAL A 45 -7.91 5.67 5.46
N LEU A 46 -8.23 4.43 5.05
CA LEU A 46 -8.12 3.25 5.91
C LEU A 46 -6.67 2.78 6.01
N LEU A 47 -6.17 2.62 7.23
CA LEU A 47 -4.79 2.22 7.55
C LEU A 47 -4.76 0.93 8.37
N PRO A 48 -3.87 -0.05 8.07
CA PRO A 48 -3.75 -1.30 8.85
C PRO A 48 -3.06 -1.04 10.19
N GLY A 49 -3.74 -1.22 11.30
CA GLY A 49 -3.16 -1.00 12.62
C GLY A 49 -2.39 -2.20 13.19
N PRO A 50 -1.18 -1.95 13.77
CA PRO A 50 -0.43 -0.71 13.78
C PRO A 50 0.30 -0.44 12.46
N TYR A 51 0.59 0.82 12.16
CA TYR A 51 1.24 1.27 10.94
C TYR A 51 2.41 2.23 11.24
N TYR A 52 3.24 2.47 10.23
CA TYR A 52 4.30 3.47 10.30
C TYR A 52 3.69 4.89 10.39
N PRO A 53 4.00 5.67 11.45
CA PRO A 53 3.28 6.91 11.77
C PRO A 53 3.15 7.95 10.64
N PRO A 54 4.12 8.09 9.71
CA PRO A 54 4.00 9.03 8.61
C PRO A 54 2.76 8.84 7.72
N TYR A 55 2.18 7.65 7.61
CA TYR A 55 0.93 7.45 6.87
C TYR A 55 -0.18 8.36 7.39
N ALA A 56 -0.45 8.31 8.68
CA ALA A 56 -1.46 9.17 9.30
C ALA A 56 -1.06 10.65 9.26
N SER A 57 0.24 10.94 9.32
CA SER A 57 0.73 12.31 9.27
C SER A 57 0.46 12.96 7.91
N TYR A 58 0.75 12.26 6.81
CA TYR A 58 0.47 12.75 5.46
C TYR A 58 -1.03 12.88 5.21
N VAL A 59 -1.85 11.91 5.63
CA VAL A 59 -3.31 12.02 5.51
C VAL A 59 -3.81 13.29 6.19
N ARG A 60 -3.39 13.54 7.44
CA ARG A 60 -3.80 14.76 8.18
C ARG A 60 -3.24 16.05 7.55
N LEU A 61 -2.02 16.01 7.02
CA LEU A 61 -1.38 17.17 6.38
C LEU A 61 -2.20 17.68 5.19
N HIS A 62 -2.84 16.76 4.47
CA HIS A 62 -3.70 17.06 3.31
C HIS A 62 -5.20 17.17 3.67
N GLY A 63 -5.54 17.34 4.95
CA GLY A 63 -6.90 17.56 5.41
C GLY A 63 -7.74 16.29 5.59
N GLY A 64 -7.18 15.10 5.33
CA GLY A 64 -7.88 13.83 5.48
C GLY A 64 -7.91 13.30 6.91
N VAL A 65 -8.70 12.27 7.11
CA VAL A 65 -8.91 11.57 8.38
C VAL A 65 -8.35 10.15 8.26
N PRO A 66 -7.25 9.81 8.95
CA PRO A 66 -6.78 8.43 9.00
C PRO A 66 -7.69 7.58 9.89
N VAL A 67 -8.19 6.48 9.36
CA VAL A 67 -9.06 5.53 10.04
C VAL A 67 -8.35 4.19 10.14
N GLU A 68 -8.03 3.77 11.36
CA GLU A 68 -7.31 2.52 11.60
C GLU A 68 -8.26 1.32 11.54
N PHE A 69 -7.87 0.24 10.84
CA PHE A 69 -8.53 -1.05 10.90
C PHE A 69 -7.65 -2.12 11.55
N ALA A 70 -8.29 -3.09 12.18
CA ALA A 70 -7.61 -4.16 12.91
C ALA A 70 -6.96 -5.18 11.96
N VAL A 71 -5.76 -5.64 12.35
CA VAL A 71 -5.04 -6.76 11.72
C VAL A 71 -4.83 -7.85 12.76
N ASP A 72 -5.19 -9.09 12.41
CA ASP A 72 -4.83 -10.26 13.22
C ASP A 72 -3.35 -10.60 13.00
N LEU A 73 -2.55 -10.24 13.98
CA LEU A 73 -1.10 -10.43 13.94
C LEU A 73 -0.67 -11.92 14.00
N ASN A 74 -1.53 -12.79 14.56
CA ASN A 74 -1.21 -14.22 14.67
C ASN A 74 -1.41 -14.95 13.33
N ASN A 75 -2.42 -14.53 12.58
CA ASN A 75 -2.77 -15.13 11.30
C ASN A 75 -2.32 -14.29 10.09
N SER A 76 -1.70 -13.13 10.33
CA SER A 76 -1.27 -12.19 9.29
C SER A 76 -2.40 -11.82 8.32
N THR A 77 -3.59 -11.55 8.86
CA THR A 77 -4.79 -11.25 8.06
C THR A 77 -5.46 -9.95 8.50
N PRO A 78 -5.95 -9.13 7.55
CA PRO A 78 -6.78 -7.99 7.88
C PRO A 78 -8.15 -8.45 8.41
N ASN A 79 -8.72 -7.72 9.35
CA ASN A 79 -10.08 -7.97 9.80
C ASN A 79 -11.07 -7.31 8.83
N ILE A 80 -11.58 -8.10 7.89
CA ILE A 80 -12.46 -7.61 6.82
C ILE A 80 -13.77 -7.04 7.37
N ASP A 81 -14.33 -7.61 8.42
CA ASP A 81 -15.57 -7.10 9.02
C ASP A 81 -15.34 -5.76 9.73
N ASP A 82 -14.20 -5.58 10.36
CA ASP A 82 -13.81 -4.30 10.95
C ASP A 82 -13.63 -3.23 9.85
N ILE A 83 -12.97 -3.57 8.73
CA ILE A 83 -12.83 -2.67 7.58
C ILE A 83 -14.20 -2.26 7.05
N LYS A 84 -15.09 -3.22 6.79
CA LYS A 84 -16.46 -2.95 6.30
C LYS A 84 -17.24 -2.02 7.22
N SER A 85 -17.07 -2.17 8.53
CA SER A 85 -17.76 -1.33 9.52
C SER A 85 -17.27 0.12 9.53
N LYS A 86 -16.07 0.37 8.98
CA LYS A 86 -15.40 1.68 8.96
C LYS A 86 -15.48 2.40 7.61
N ILE A 87 -15.93 1.71 6.56
CA ILE A 87 -16.14 2.36 5.26
C ILE A 87 -17.36 3.27 5.35
N THR A 88 -17.17 4.52 4.97
CA THR A 88 -18.22 5.54 4.87
C THR A 88 -18.22 6.16 3.46
N PRO A 89 -19.20 7.00 3.12
CA PRO A 89 -19.18 7.76 1.86
C PRO A 89 -17.98 8.72 1.70
N LYS A 90 -17.22 8.94 2.77
CA LYS A 90 -16.00 9.77 2.76
C LYS A 90 -14.73 8.95 2.57
N THR A 91 -14.82 7.63 2.63
CA THR A 91 -13.66 6.77 2.45
C THR A 91 -13.23 6.78 0.99
N VAL A 92 -11.98 7.17 0.73
CA VAL A 92 -11.43 7.29 -0.63
C VAL A 92 -10.35 6.27 -0.93
N ALA A 93 -9.65 5.77 0.10
CA ALA A 93 -8.55 4.84 -0.09
C ALA A 93 -8.39 3.84 1.05
N ILE A 94 -7.80 2.70 0.72
CA ILE A 94 -7.29 1.72 1.68
C ILE A 94 -5.80 1.51 1.47
N CYS A 95 -5.02 1.59 2.56
CA CYS A 95 -3.60 1.27 2.52
C CYS A 95 -3.38 -0.21 2.82
N VAL A 96 -2.53 -0.83 2.01
CA VAL A 96 -2.02 -2.19 2.18
C VAL A 96 -0.52 -2.08 2.42
N ILE A 97 -0.03 -2.47 3.58
CA ILE A 97 1.39 -2.40 3.94
C ILE A 97 1.86 -3.83 4.18
N SER A 98 2.55 -4.40 3.21
CA SER A 98 3.03 -5.78 3.23
C SER A 98 4.43 -5.86 2.58
N THR A 99 5.43 -6.18 3.29
CA THR A 99 5.61 -6.50 4.71
C THR A 99 5.41 -5.26 5.60
N ASN A 100 4.65 -5.37 6.66
CA ASN A 100 4.26 -4.22 7.46
C ASN A 100 5.39 -3.72 8.39
N ASN A 101 5.51 -2.42 8.53
CA ASN A 101 6.26 -1.74 9.59
C ASN A 101 5.24 -1.14 10.59
N PRO A 102 5.21 -1.56 11.90
CA PRO A 102 6.29 -2.24 12.63
C PRO A 102 6.14 -3.76 12.81
N THR A 103 5.04 -4.39 12.39
CA THR A 103 4.67 -5.74 12.83
C THR A 103 5.39 -6.88 12.11
N GLY A 104 5.94 -6.63 10.93
CA GLY A 104 6.48 -7.68 10.06
C GLY A 104 5.43 -8.55 9.36
N VAL A 105 4.14 -8.28 9.54
CA VAL A 105 3.05 -9.03 8.91
C VAL A 105 3.18 -9.01 7.40
N VAL A 106 3.04 -10.18 6.79
CA VAL A 106 3.00 -10.39 5.33
C VAL A 106 1.63 -10.92 4.97
N PHE A 107 0.84 -10.15 4.23
CA PHE A 107 -0.46 -10.62 3.79
C PHE A 107 -0.33 -11.68 2.70
N ASN A 108 -1.06 -12.79 2.86
CA ASN A 108 -1.12 -13.84 1.87
C ASN A 108 -2.03 -13.44 0.70
N GLU A 109 -2.00 -14.23 -0.38
CA GLU A 109 -2.76 -13.97 -1.60
C GLU A 109 -4.27 -13.83 -1.36
N LYS A 110 -4.82 -14.67 -0.47
CA LYS A 110 -6.24 -14.64 -0.13
C LYS A 110 -6.61 -13.31 0.55
N ALA A 111 -5.82 -12.88 1.53
CA ALA A 111 -6.03 -11.62 2.24
C ALA A 111 -5.93 -10.40 1.30
N LEU A 112 -4.94 -10.39 0.40
CA LEU A 112 -4.81 -9.34 -0.61
C LEU A 112 -6.01 -9.32 -1.56
N LYS A 113 -6.49 -10.50 -2.00
CA LYS A 113 -7.67 -10.60 -2.86
C LYS A 113 -8.92 -10.06 -2.17
N GLU A 114 -9.13 -10.39 -0.91
CA GLU A 114 -10.28 -9.88 -0.12
C GLU A 114 -10.23 -8.36 0.01
N LEU A 115 -9.06 -7.77 0.23
CA LEU A 115 -8.87 -6.31 0.27
C LEU A 115 -9.15 -5.65 -1.08
N VAL A 116 -8.65 -6.23 -2.18
CA VAL A 116 -8.89 -5.73 -3.54
C VAL A 116 -10.38 -5.80 -3.89
N ASP A 117 -11.03 -6.93 -3.61
CA ASP A 117 -12.46 -7.09 -3.89
C ASP A 117 -13.30 -6.08 -3.11
N LEU A 118 -12.94 -5.83 -1.84
CA LEU A 118 -13.62 -4.85 -1.00
C LEU A 118 -13.42 -3.42 -1.53
N ALA A 119 -12.19 -3.07 -1.89
CA ALA A 119 -11.88 -1.75 -2.46
C ALA A 119 -12.68 -1.52 -3.76
N ASN A 120 -12.76 -2.51 -4.64
CA ASN A 120 -13.55 -2.42 -5.86
C ASN A 120 -15.05 -2.26 -5.60
N GLN A 121 -15.61 -2.96 -4.60
CA GLN A 121 -17.03 -2.83 -4.22
C GLN A 121 -17.37 -1.41 -3.78
N HIS A 122 -16.43 -0.67 -3.25
CA HIS A 122 -16.62 0.67 -2.70
C HIS A 122 -15.93 1.77 -3.51
N ASN A 123 -15.36 1.44 -4.68
CA ASN A 123 -14.62 2.37 -5.55
C ASN A 123 -13.47 3.09 -4.84
N LEU A 124 -12.72 2.37 -3.99
CA LEU A 124 -11.58 2.91 -3.25
C LEU A 124 -10.29 2.76 -4.04
N TYR A 125 -9.39 3.74 -3.93
CA TYR A 125 -8.00 3.56 -4.32
C TYR A 125 -7.30 2.59 -3.37
N ILE A 126 -6.35 1.81 -3.90
CA ILE A 126 -5.49 0.94 -3.10
C ILE A 126 -4.08 1.53 -3.13
N ILE A 127 -3.56 1.94 -1.97
CA ILE A 127 -2.17 2.38 -1.80
C ILE A 127 -1.40 1.20 -1.20
N CYS A 128 -0.55 0.55 -1.99
CA CYS A 128 0.17 -0.64 -1.57
C CYS A 128 1.65 -0.34 -1.36
N ASP A 129 2.14 -0.42 -0.12
CA ASP A 129 3.56 -0.27 0.20
C ASP A 129 4.23 -1.64 0.24
N GLU A 130 5.15 -1.84 -0.70
CA GLU A 130 5.96 -3.06 -0.86
C GLU A 130 7.45 -2.81 -0.60
N ILE A 131 7.82 -1.75 0.15
CA ILE A 131 9.22 -1.37 0.38
C ILE A 131 10.07 -2.48 1.01
N TYR A 132 9.46 -3.46 1.68
CA TYR A 132 10.11 -4.61 2.30
C TYR A 132 9.85 -5.93 1.56
N ASP A 133 9.50 -5.90 0.27
CA ASP A 133 9.08 -7.05 -0.55
C ASP A 133 10.06 -8.25 -0.55
N GLN A 134 11.33 -8.00 -0.30
CA GLN A 134 12.38 -9.04 -0.26
C GLN A 134 12.95 -9.26 1.16
N ILE A 135 12.39 -8.60 2.18
CA ILE A 135 12.78 -8.79 3.60
C ILE A 135 11.68 -9.59 4.27
N VAL A 136 11.58 -10.86 3.88
CA VAL A 136 10.61 -11.84 4.38
C VAL A 136 11.39 -13.09 4.75
N PHE A 137 11.13 -13.66 5.93
CA PHE A 137 11.93 -14.76 6.48
C PHE A 137 11.18 -16.10 6.43
N ASP A 138 10.01 -16.19 7.03
CA ASP A 138 9.26 -17.44 7.17
C ASP A 138 8.09 -17.55 6.19
N ASP A 139 7.63 -16.41 5.64
CA ASP A 139 6.53 -16.33 4.70
C ASP A 139 7.00 -16.21 3.25
N LYS A 140 6.06 -16.32 2.34
CA LYS A 140 6.28 -16.00 0.92
C LYS A 140 5.60 -14.69 0.60
N PHE A 141 6.38 -13.69 0.20
CA PHE A 141 5.85 -12.43 -0.28
C PHE A 141 4.98 -12.63 -1.54
N VAL A 142 3.83 -11.97 -1.55
CA VAL A 142 2.93 -11.89 -2.70
C VAL A 142 2.73 -10.42 -3.02
N GLY A 143 3.13 -9.99 -4.23
CA GLY A 143 2.86 -8.64 -4.70
C GLY A 143 1.38 -8.42 -4.97
N ILE A 144 0.89 -7.22 -4.68
CA ILE A 144 -0.52 -6.85 -4.91
C ILE A 144 -0.93 -7.03 -6.38
N GLY A 145 -0.02 -6.84 -7.31
CA GLY A 145 -0.25 -7.01 -8.76
C GLY A 145 -0.79 -8.38 -9.14
N LYS A 146 -0.50 -9.42 -8.35
CA LYS A 146 -0.99 -10.78 -8.61
C LYS A 146 -2.52 -10.89 -8.52
N VAL A 147 -3.16 -10.02 -7.75
CA VAL A 147 -4.60 -10.05 -7.46
C VAL A 147 -5.33 -8.77 -7.86
N ALA A 148 -4.59 -7.74 -8.26
CA ALA A 148 -5.14 -6.41 -8.54
C ALA A 148 -6.08 -6.39 -9.76
N GLY A 149 -5.76 -7.14 -10.82
CA GLY A 149 -6.50 -7.03 -12.09
C GLY A 149 -6.51 -5.58 -12.59
N ASP A 150 -7.69 -5.06 -12.92
CA ASP A 150 -7.90 -3.67 -13.38
C ASP A 150 -8.21 -2.68 -12.22
N SER A 151 -7.98 -3.08 -10.97
CA SER A 151 -8.24 -2.22 -9.81
C SER A 151 -7.31 -1.02 -9.77
N PRO A 152 -7.74 0.14 -9.24
CA PRO A 152 -6.93 1.34 -9.13
C PRO A 152 -5.89 1.18 -8.00
N VAL A 153 -4.79 0.49 -8.29
CA VAL A 153 -3.70 0.22 -7.35
C VAL A 153 -2.51 1.13 -7.62
N ILE A 154 -2.00 1.77 -6.57
CA ILE A 154 -0.77 2.55 -6.59
C ILE A 154 0.25 1.82 -5.72
N VAL A 155 1.32 1.31 -6.34
CA VAL A 155 2.37 0.60 -5.61
C VAL A 155 3.49 1.56 -5.24
N LEU A 156 3.86 1.57 -3.97
CA LEU A 156 5.02 2.25 -3.43
C LEU A 156 6.13 1.22 -3.18
N ASN A 157 7.29 1.45 -3.75
CA ASN A 157 8.46 0.62 -3.54
C ASN A 157 9.74 1.47 -3.68
N GLY A 158 10.91 0.92 -3.39
CA GLY A 158 12.15 1.67 -3.50
C GLY A 158 13.39 0.84 -3.17
N PHE A 159 14.55 1.50 -3.24
CA PHE A 159 15.84 0.85 -3.07
C PHE A 159 16.45 1.03 -1.67
N SER A 160 15.81 1.85 -0.84
CA SER A 160 16.35 2.21 0.48
C SER A 160 16.55 1.03 1.43
N LYS A 161 15.63 0.05 1.44
CA LYS A 161 15.58 -1.04 2.41
C LYS A 161 16.28 -2.28 1.86
N VAL A 162 15.71 -2.92 0.86
CA VAL A 162 16.23 -4.17 0.26
C VAL A 162 17.65 -4.02 -0.28
N HIS A 163 17.95 -2.88 -0.89
CA HIS A 163 19.25 -2.64 -1.53
C HIS A 163 20.20 -1.81 -0.67
N LEU A 164 19.83 -1.46 0.59
CA LEU A 164 20.64 -0.64 1.51
C LEU A 164 21.08 0.71 0.91
N MET A 165 20.25 1.26 0.03
CA MET A 165 20.54 2.50 -0.70
C MET A 165 19.78 3.71 -0.13
N SER A 166 19.64 3.80 1.19
CA SER A 166 18.87 4.85 1.85
C SER A 166 19.36 6.27 1.53
N GLY A 167 20.68 6.44 1.32
CA GLY A 167 21.28 7.72 0.96
C GLY A 167 21.03 8.16 -0.49
N TRP A 168 20.65 7.27 -1.37
CA TRP A 168 20.39 7.58 -2.78
C TRP A 168 19.01 8.23 -3.02
N ARG A 169 18.11 8.08 -2.07
CA ARG A 169 16.75 8.64 -2.11
C ARG A 169 15.95 8.23 -3.38
N ILE A 170 16.00 6.92 -3.68
CA ILE A 170 15.23 6.29 -4.77
C ILE A 170 14.39 5.17 -4.18
#